data_3bf565f77a9bc1f62077c6a49e06b6e5
#
_entry.id   3bf565f77a9bc1f62077c6a49e06b6e5
#
_cell.length_a   1.000
_cell.length_b   1.000
_cell.length_c   1.000
_cell.angle_alpha   90.00
_cell.angle_beta   90.00
_cell.angle_gamma   90.00
#
_symmetry.space_group_name_H-M   'P 1'
#
loop_
_entity.id
_entity.type
_entity.pdbx_description
1 polymer ?
#
loop_
_entity_poly.entity_id
_entity_poly.type
_entity_poly.pdbx_seq_one_letter_code
_entity_poly.pdbx_strand_id
1 'polypeptide(L)'
;MELAKRRGFIWPSAEIYGGVAGLIDYGPLGAQMKRRIEDVWRAFYVIREGFYEIECPTVGIEPIYVASGHVKGFSDKMVQCPHCEEYLRADHVAAANGCEGAAALSAEALSGALRTMPCSACGEELGEVKVFDFNLMFNTWIGPGSQRKGYLRPETAQGIFTDFPRLLRFYRDRLPFGAVQVGKSYRNEISPRQGMIRLREFTQAEAEIFVHPEGKKHPRFDRYAGYEVPLLGCAAQEGKGEPARMSMREAVEKGLVANEYVAYYIALTCDILVSIGVDPSRLRFRQHLTTERAHYAADCWD
;
A
#
# COMPACT_ATOMS: atom_id res chain seq x y z
N MET A 1 -5.70 9.30 -19.53
CA MET A 1 -6.99 8.73 -19.11
C MET A 1 -7.93 8.50 -20.30
N GLU A 2 -8.23 9.49 -21.13
CA GLU A 2 -9.18 9.36 -22.27
C GLU A 2 -8.82 8.25 -23.28
N LEU A 3 -7.54 8.10 -23.62
CA LEU A 3 -7.10 7.01 -24.49
C LEU A 3 -7.39 5.62 -23.87
N ALA A 4 -7.14 5.45 -22.58
CA ALA A 4 -7.39 4.21 -21.86
C ALA A 4 -8.89 3.85 -21.83
N LYS A 5 -9.76 4.84 -21.62
CA LYS A 5 -11.22 4.66 -21.68
C LYS A 5 -11.67 4.23 -23.07
N ARG A 6 -11.28 4.97 -24.12
CA ARG A 6 -11.66 4.67 -25.50
C ARG A 6 -11.15 3.31 -26.00
N ARG A 7 -10.00 2.85 -25.47
CA ARG A 7 -9.40 1.57 -25.85
C ARG A 7 -9.89 0.41 -24.97
N GLY A 8 -10.80 0.63 -24.03
CA GLY A 8 -11.36 -0.42 -23.20
C GLY A 8 -10.39 -0.99 -22.17
N PHE A 9 -9.50 -0.16 -21.63
CA PHE A 9 -8.66 -0.54 -20.49
C PHE A 9 -9.40 -0.31 -19.18
N ILE A 10 -10.01 0.87 -19.01
CA ILE A 10 -10.73 1.24 -17.79
C ILE A 10 -11.95 2.09 -18.11
N TRP A 11 -12.99 1.96 -17.29
CA TRP A 11 -14.18 2.79 -17.33
C TRP A 11 -14.55 3.24 -15.91
N PRO A 12 -15.19 4.41 -15.73
CA PRO A 12 -15.85 4.72 -14.46
C PRO A 12 -16.94 3.68 -14.19
N SER A 13 -16.92 3.09 -12.98
CA SER A 13 -17.94 2.11 -12.64
C SER A 13 -19.30 2.77 -12.48
N ALA A 14 -20.36 2.12 -12.99
CA ALA A 14 -21.76 2.59 -12.92
C ALA A 14 -21.96 4.01 -13.49
N GLU A 15 -21.23 4.38 -14.53
CA GLU A 15 -21.26 5.74 -15.13
C GLU A 15 -22.67 6.18 -15.54
N ILE A 16 -23.53 5.25 -15.96
CA ILE A 16 -24.96 5.52 -16.30
C ILE A 16 -25.77 6.08 -15.12
N TYR A 17 -25.29 5.89 -13.89
CA TYR A 17 -25.90 6.42 -12.66
C TYR A 17 -25.05 7.55 -12.05
N GLY A 18 -24.12 8.13 -12.80
CA GLY A 18 -23.22 9.19 -12.33
C GLY A 18 -21.89 8.70 -11.77
N GLY A 19 -21.76 7.41 -11.50
CA GLY A 19 -20.53 6.81 -10.98
C GLY A 19 -20.14 7.27 -9.58
N VAL A 20 -19.06 6.70 -9.05
CA VAL A 20 -18.43 7.14 -7.79
C VAL A 20 -16.92 7.20 -8.00
N ALA A 21 -16.29 8.30 -7.64
CA ALA A 21 -14.85 8.45 -7.73
C ALA A 21 -14.11 7.32 -6.98
N GLY A 22 -13.05 6.79 -7.59
CA GLY A 22 -12.28 5.70 -7.01
C GLY A 22 -12.89 4.30 -7.18
N LEU A 23 -14.01 4.17 -7.90
CA LEU A 23 -14.52 2.89 -8.38
C LEU A 23 -14.42 2.85 -9.91
N ILE A 24 -13.78 1.81 -10.42
CA ILE A 24 -13.55 1.61 -11.85
C ILE A 24 -13.88 0.18 -12.27
N ASP A 25 -14.30 0.05 -13.51
CA ASP A 25 -14.36 -1.24 -14.20
C ASP A 25 -13.10 -1.41 -15.06
N TYR A 26 -12.47 -2.58 -14.98
CA TYR A 26 -11.48 -2.97 -15.98
C TYR A 26 -12.19 -3.45 -17.22
N GLY A 27 -12.07 -2.71 -18.32
CA GLY A 27 -12.57 -3.14 -19.62
C GLY A 27 -11.81 -4.38 -20.16
N PRO A 28 -12.18 -4.89 -21.34
CA PRO A 28 -11.60 -6.14 -21.86
C PRO A 28 -10.08 -6.16 -21.91
N LEU A 29 -9.44 -5.08 -22.35
CA LEU A 29 -7.98 -4.99 -22.42
C LEU A 29 -7.36 -4.79 -21.05
N GLY A 30 -8.00 -4.00 -20.17
CA GLY A 30 -7.53 -3.78 -18.80
C GLY A 30 -7.58 -5.04 -17.94
N ALA A 31 -8.68 -5.79 -18.02
CA ALA A 31 -8.84 -7.06 -17.31
C ALA A 31 -7.80 -8.10 -17.76
N GLN A 32 -7.52 -8.17 -19.07
CA GLN A 32 -6.50 -9.06 -19.60
C GLN A 32 -5.10 -8.65 -19.16
N MET A 33 -4.77 -7.35 -19.23
CA MET A 33 -3.49 -6.81 -18.77
C MET A 33 -3.27 -7.07 -17.28
N LYS A 34 -4.28 -6.77 -16.44
CA LYS A 34 -4.26 -7.03 -15.01
C LYS A 34 -3.97 -8.49 -14.70
N ARG A 35 -4.69 -9.43 -15.34
CA ARG A 35 -4.47 -10.87 -15.16
C ARG A 35 -3.04 -11.28 -15.50
N ARG A 36 -2.47 -10.78 -16.60
CA ARG A 36 -1.08 -11.08 -16.98
C ARG A 36 -0.06 -10.57 -15.95
N ILE A 37 -0.31 -9.40 -15.36
CA ILE A 37 0.53 -8.89 -14.26
C ILE A 37 0.46 -9.81 -13.04
N GLU A 38 -0.74 -10.23 -12.67
CA GLU A 38 -0.95 -11.19 -11.58
C GLU A 38 -0.26 -12.54 -11.84
N ASP A 39 -0.32 -13.03 -13.09
CA ASP A 39 0.31 -14.28 -13.49
C ASP A 39 1.85 -14.19 -13.43
N VAL A 40 2.43 -13.06 -13.85
CA VAL A 40 3.87 -12.82 -13.69
C VAL A 40 4.24 -12.81 -12.22
N TRP A 41 3.48 -12.12 -11.37
CA TRP A 41 3.72 -12.09 -9.93
C TRP A 41 3.68 -13.49 -9.32
N ARG A 42 2.67 -14.31 -9.67
CA ARG A 42 2.58 -15.72 -9.25
C ARG A 42 3.76 -16.54 -9.76
N ALA A 43 4.20 -16.32 -11.00
CA ALA A 43 5.36 -17.03 -11.54
C ALA A 43 6.62 -16.80 -10.70
N PHE A 44 6.79 -15.61 -10.15
CA PHE A 44 7.91 -15.31 -9.27
C PHE A 44 7.73 -15.92 -7.88
N TYR A 45 6.64 -15.62 -7.19
CA TYR A 45 6.48 -16.01 -5.79
C TYR A 45 6.03 -17.47 -5.61
N VAL A 46 5.07 -17.95 -6.43
CA VAL A 46 4.56 -19.31 -6.28
C VAL A 46 5.48 -20.33 -6.96
N ILE A 47 5.90 -20.05 -8.20
CA ILE A 47 6.68 -21.06 -8.98
C ILE A 47 8.16 -20.99 -8.65
N ARG A 48 8.80 -19.81 -8.73
CA ARG A 48 10.26 -19.69 -8.52
C ARG A 48 10.65 -19.74 -7.05
N GLU A 49 9.87 -19.08 -6.17
CA GLU A 49 10.12 -19.07 -4.73
C GLU A 49 9.55 -20.32 -4.04
N GLY A 50 8.56 -20.98 -4.63
CA GLY A 50 7.93 -22.18 -4.09
C GLY A 50 6.99 -21.90 -2.93
N PHE A 51 6.42 -20.69 -2.88
CA PHE A 51 5.44 -20.33 -1.87
C PHE A 51 4.06 -20.84 -2.25
N TYR A 52 3.20 -21.03 -1.27
CA TYR A 52 1.82 -21.45 -1.52
C TYR A 52 0.87 -20.26 -1.46
N GLU A 53 0.00 -20.17 -2.46
CA GLU A 53 -1.06 -19.17 -2.50
C GLU A 53 -2.24 -19.64 -1.64
N ILE A 54 -2.78 -18.74 -0.83
CA ILE A 54 -4.02 -18.94 -0.09
C ILE A 54 -5.05 -17.91 -0.53
N GLU A 55 -6.31 -18.19 -0.31
CA GLU A 55 -7.40 -17.26 -0.57
C GLU A 55 -8.26 -17.12 0.68
N CYS A 56 -8.33 -15.90 1.22
CA CYS A 56 -9.12 -15.57 2.39
C CYS A 56 -10.30 -14.67 2.03
N PRO A 57 -11.39 -14.70 2.80
CA PRO A 57 -12.54 -13.86 2.57
C PRO A 57 -12.20 -12.36 2.53
N THR A 58 -12.93 -11.61 1.71
CA THR A 58 -12.79 -10.14 1.65
C THR A 58 -13.48 -9.45 2.83
N VAL A 59 -14.47 -10.10 3.42
CA VAL A 59 -15.16 -9.63 4.64
C VAL A 59 -14.52 -10.30 5.85
N GLY A 60 -13.97 -9.49 6.74
CA GLY A 60 -13.38 -9.95 8.00
C GLY A 60 -14.18 -9.49 9.21
N ILE A 61 -14.08 -10.24 10.30
CA ILE A 61 -14.71 -9.88 11.57
C ILE A 61 -13.89 -8.82 12.31
N GLU A 62 -14.56 -7.96 13.08
CA GLU A 62 -13.94 -6.85 13.81
C GLU A 62 -12.70 -7.20 14.63
N PRO A 63 -12.66 -8.35 15.39
CA PRO A 63 -11.47 -8.70 16.18
C PRO A 63 -10.16 -8.77 15.40
N ILE A 64 -10.19 -9.16 14.11
CA ILE A 64 -9.00 -9.20 13.26
C ILE A 64 -8.41 -7.79 13.13
N TYR A 65 -9.26 -6.80 12.85
CA TYR A 65 -8.83 -5.43 12.59
C TYR A 65 -8.60 -4.61 13.85
N VAL A 66 -9.17 -5.02 14.97
CA VAL A 66 -8.80 -4.52 16.30
C VAL A 66 -7.40 -4.98 16.66
N ALA A 67 -7.10 -6.28 16.49
CA ALA A 67 -5.79 -6.85 16.79
C ALA A 67 -4.67 -6.27 15.90
N SER A 68 -4.94 -6.02 14.62
CA SER A 68 -3.98 -5.41 13.69
C SER A 68 -3.91 -3.88 13.79
N GLY A 69 -4.73 -3.24 14.66
CA GLY A 69 -4.72 -1.79 14.86
C GLY A 69 -5.51 -0.97 13.84
N HIS A 70 -6.05 -1.58 12.78
CA HIS A 70 -6.77 -0.87 11.71
C HIS A 70 -8.02 -0.13 12.19
N VAL A 71 -8.77 -0.70 13.12
CA VAL A 71 -9.97 -0.03 13.65
C VAL A 71 -9.63 1.28 14.35
N LYS A 72 -8.48 1.34 15.03
CA LYS A 72 -8.05 2.51 15.81
C LYS A 72 -7.21 3.50 15.01
N GLY A 73 -6.31 3.02 14.15
CA GLY A 73 -5.22 3.84 13.59
C GLY A 73 -5.23 3.98 12.06
N PHE A 74 -6.10 3.27 11.35
CA PHE A 74 -6.16 3.37 9.90
C PHE A 74 -7.09 4.52 9.48
N SER A 75 -6.66 5.76 9.74
CA SER A 75 -7.45 6.96 9.50
C SER A 75 -6.60 8.05 8.84
N ASP A 76 -7.27 8.86 8.02
CA ASP A 76 -6.76 10.10 7.47
C ASP A 76 -7.45 11.29 8.14
N LYS A 77 -6.76 12.41 8.23
CA LYS A 77 -7.33 13.66 8.74
C LYS A 77 -8.18 14.32 7.65
N MET A 78 -9.44 14.53 7.94
CA MET A 78 -10.45 15.05 7.02
C MET A 78 -10.98 16.41 7.46
N VAL A 79 -11.24 17.28 6.49
CA VAL A 79 -11.91 18.56 6.65
C VAL A 79 -13.02 18.69 5.62
N GLN A 80 -14.14 19.29 5.98
CA GLN A 80 -15.21 19.65 5.03
C GLN A 80 -15.12 21.14 4.71
N CYS A 81 -15.14 21.48 3.42
CA CYS A 81 -15.22 22.87 3.00
C CYS A 81 -16.60 23.44 3.29
N PRO A 82 -16.74 24.61 3.97
CA PRO A 82 -18.04 25.18 4.27
C PRO A 82 -18.74 25.79 3.04
N HIS A 83 -18.01 26.05 1.95
CA HIS A 83 -18.54 26.70 0.76
C HIS A 83 -19.08 25.71 -0.28
N CYS A 84 -18.32 24.66 -0.58
CA CYS A 84 -18.70 23.66 -1.59
C CYS A 84 -19.05 22.30 -1.00
N GLU A 85 -19.03 22.17 0.33
CA GLU A 85 -19.33 20.96 1.08
C GLU A 85 -18.46 19.73 0.76
N GLU A 86 -17.41 19.90 -0.07
CA GLU A 86 -16.50 18.82 -0.45
C GLU A 86 -15.62 18.40 0.73
N TYR A 87 -15.43 17.10 0.88
CA TYR A 87 -14.52 16.53 1.86
C TYR A 87 -13.11 16.42 1.30
N LEU A 88 -12.12 16.92 2.05
CA LEU A 88 -10.73 17.02 1.64
C LEU A 88 -9.81 16.38 2.68
N ARG A 89 -8.68 15.88 2.26
CA ARG A 89 -7.61 15.51 3.19
C ARG A 89 -6.94 16.78 3.72
N ALA A 90 -7.04 16.98 5.03
CA ALA A 90 -6.54 18.16 5.70
C ALA A 90 -5.02 18.36 5.54
N ASP A 91 -4.26 17.26 5.71
CA ASP A 91 -2.80 17.24 5.54
C ASP A 91 -2.38 17.55 4.10
N HIS A 92 -3.12 17.07 3.09
CA HIS A 92 -2.82 17.37 1.69
C HIS A 92 -3.10 18.83 1.33
N VAL A 93 -4.19 19.40 1.84
CA VAL A 93 -4.48 20.83 1.63
C VAL A 93 -3.39 21.68 2.27
N ALA A 94 -2.99 21.36 3.49
CA ALA A 94 -1.94 22.07 4.20
C ALA A 94 -0.58 21.97 3.47
N ALA A 95 -0.18 20.78 3.04
CA ALA A 95 1.06 20.56 2.31
C ALA A 95 1.09 21.29 0.96
N ALA A 96 -0.02 21.29 0.22
CA ALA A 96 -0.15 22.01 -1.05
C ALA A 96 -0.02 23.54 -0.89
N ASN A 97 -0.30 24.05 0.30
CA ASN A 97 -0.15 25.47 0.65
C ASN A 97 1.13 25.78 1.46
N GLY A 98 2.14 24.90 1.37
CA GLY A 98 3.49 25.15 1.91
C GLY A 98 3.67 24.80 3.39
N CYS A 99 2.72 24.10 4.02
CA CYS A 99 2.88 23.63 5.40
C CYS A 99 3.76 22.37 5.40
N GLU A 100 5.04 22.54 5.68
CA GLU A 100 5.98 21.43 5.81
C GLU A 100 5.60 20.54 7.01
N GLY A 101 5.70 19.21 6.85
CA GLY A 101 5.36 18.26 7.90
C GLY A 101 3.87 18.14 8.24
N ALA A 102 2.97 18.63 7.39
CA ALA A 102 1.51 18.62 7.62
C ALA A 102 0.94 17.25 8.03
N ALA A 103 1.48 16.17 7.49
CA ALA A 103 1.03 14.80 7.81
C ALA A 103 1.24 14.41 9.29
N ALA A 104 2.23 15.01 9.95
CA ALA A 104 2.56 14.75 11.37
C ALA A 104 1.77 15.66 12.35
N LEU A 105 1.07 16.68 11.86
CA LEU A 105 0.34 17.61 12.70
C LEU A 105 -0.90 16.97 13.34
N SER A 106 -1.27 17.42 14.53
CA SER A 106 -2.54 17.04 15.17
C SER A 106 -3.73 17.63 14.42
N ALA A 107 -4.95 17.12 14.68
CA ALA A 107 -6.17 17.66 14.10
C ALA A 107 -6.39 19.13 14.45
N GLU A 108 -6.06 19.53 15.69
CA GLU A 108 -6.19 20.90 16.17
C GLU A 108 -5.18 21.82 15.47
N ALA A 109 -3.93 21.38 15.33
CA ALA A 109 -2.89 22.14 14.64
C ALA A 109 -3.24 22.34 13.15
N LEU A 110 -3.75 21.28 12.48
CA LEU A 110 -4.24 21.37 11.10
C LEU A 110 -5.45 22.31 10.99
N SER A 111 -6.42 22.23 11.91
CA SER A 111 -7.58 23.17 11.91
C SER A 111 -7.12 24.62 11.98
N GLY A 112 -6.12 24.92 12.81
CA GLY A 112 -5.52 26.24 12.89
C GLY A 112 -4.80 26.68 11.61
N ALA A 113 -3.99 25.78 11.03
CA ALA A 113 -3.24 26.05 9.81
C ALA A 113 -4.14 26.24 8.57
N LEU A 114 -5.22 25.50 8.48
CA LEU A 114 -6.14 25.55 7.33
C LEU A 114 -6.98 26.83 7.26
N ARG A 115 -7.08 27.61 8.35
CA ARG A 115 -7.98 28.76 8.46
C ARG A 115 -7.85 29.76 7.31
N THR A 116 -6.64 30.02 6.84
CA THR A 116 -6.34 31.00 5.76
C THR A 116 -6.00 30.31 4.45
N MET A 117 -6.16 28.99 4.36
CA MET A 117 -5.81 28.25 3.16
C MET A 117 -7.03 28.06 2.24
N PRO A 118 -6.82 28.12 0.91
CA PRO A 118 -7.88 27.91 -0.05
C PRO A 118 -8.27 26.44 -0.13
N CYS A 119 -9.56 26.22 -0.33
CA CYS A 119 -10.12 24.91 -0.67
C CYS A 119 -9.56 24.45 -2.03
N SER A 120 -9.02 23.24 -2.11
CA SER A 120 -8.51 22.69 -3.37
C SER A 120 -9.59 22.35 -4.40
N ALA A 121 -10.89 22.42 -4.03
CA ALA A 121 -12.01 22.14 -4.91
C ALA A 121 -12.65 23.41 -5.49
N CYS A 122 -12.96 24.42 -4.66
CA CYS A 122 -13.64 25.64 -5.10
C CYS A 122 -12.76 26.90 -5.07
N GLY A 123 -11.58 26.85 -4.40
CA GLY A 123 -10.68 28.00 -4.30
C GLY A 123 -10.98 29.00 -3.18
N GLU A 124 -12.15 28.89 -2.53
CA GLU A 124 -12.54 29.76 -1.40
C GLU A 124 -11.74 29.42 -0.13
N GLU A 125 -11.47 30.40 0.73
CA GLU A 125 -10.81 30.17 2.01
C GLU A 125 -11.64 29.24 2.89
N LEU A 126 -10.96 28.27 3.54
CA LEU A 126 -11.63 27.31 4.41
C LEU A 126 -12.19 27.95 5.69
N GLY A 127 -11.56 29.00 6.21
CA GLY A 127 -12.02 29.69 7.41
C GLY A 127 -11.93 28.80 8.66
N GLU A 128 -12.88 29.01 9.59
CA GLU A 128 -12.96 28.18 10.79
C GLU A 128 -13.53 26.79 10.47
N VAL A 129 -12.65 25.82 10.33
CA VAL A 129 -13.01 24.43 10.05
C VAL A 129 -12.51 23.49 11.14
N LYS A 130 -13.24 22.40 11.34
CA LYS A 130 -12.84 21.32 12.24
C LYS A 130 -12.27 20.17 11.44
N VAL A 131 -11.04 19.78 11.79
CA VAL A 131 -10.40 18.57 11.29
C VAL A 131 -10.76 17.41 12.20
N PHE A 132 -11.05 16.25 11.63
CA PHE A 132 -11.39 15.02 12.34
C PHE A 132 -10.78 13.80 11.65
N ASP A 133 -10.56 12.73 12.43
CA ASP A 133 -10.05 11.47 11.90
C ASP A 133 -11.18 10.71 11.18
N PHE A 134 -10.93 10.31 9.95
CA PHE A 134 -11.82 9.49 9.14
C PHE A 134 -11.18 8.11 8.92
N ASN A 135 -11.80 7.07 9.49
CA ASN A 135 -11.32 5.71 9.31
C ASN A 135 -11.57 5.22 7.88
N LEU A 136 -10.52 4.74 7.21
CA LEU A 136 -10.56 4.33 5.82
C LEU A 136 -11.15 2.92 5.60
N MET A 137 -11.59 2.24 6.64
CA MET A 137 -12.20 0.93 6.49
C MET A 137 -13.68 1.03 6.12
N PHE A 138 -14.09 0.29 5.09
CA PHE A 138 -15.50 0.02 4.85
C PHE A 138 -16.04 -0.93 5.91
N ASN A 139 -17.01 -0.51 6.69
CA ASN A 139 -17.69 -1.38 7.66
C ASN A 139 -18.98 -1.97 7.08
N THR A 140 -19.38 -3.12 7.62
CA THR A 140 -20.62 -3.81 7.28
C THR A 140 -21.13 -4.60 8.47
N TRP A 141 -22.31 -5.21 8.33
CA TRP A 141 -22.88 -6.11 9.32
C TRP A 141 -22.96 -7.52 8.75
N ILE A 142 -22.59 -8.51 9.55
CA ILE A 142 -22.58 -9.92 9.18
C ILE A 142 -23.78 -10.61 9.82
N GLY A 143 -24.60 -11.22 8.97
CA GLY A 143 -25.82 -11.95 9.39
C GLY A 143 -27.02 -11.05 9.70
N PRO A 144 -28.15 -11.66 10.00
CA PRO A 144 -29.40 -10.94 10.31
C PRO A 144 -29.30 -10.22 11.67
N GLY A 145 -30.01 -9.09 11.78
CA GLY A 145 -30.15 -8.34 13.03
C GLY A 145 -28.91 -7.55 13.45
N SER A 146 -27.95 -7.31 12.55
CA SER A 146 -26.79 -6.44 12.79
C SER A 146 -26.01 -6.79 14.07
N GLN A 147 -25.90 -8.06 14.38
CA GLN A 147 -25.29 -8.53 15.63
C GLN A 147 -23.76 -8.60 15.60
N ARG A 148 -23.18 -8.75 14.40
CA ARG A 148 -21.74 -8.91 14.25
C ARG A 148 -21.23 -7.88 13.26
N LYS A 149 -20.40 -6.96 13.76
CA LYS A 149 -19.72 -5.99 12.92
C LYS A 149 -18.58 -6.65 12.14
N GLY A 150 -18.49 -6.30 10.87
CA GLY A 150 -17.44 -6.72 9.96
C GLY A 150 -16.91 -5.56 9.13
N TYR A 151 -15.85 -5.83 8.40
CA TYR A 151 -15.21 -4.84 7.52
C TYR A 151 -14.78 -5.52 6.22
N LEU A 152 -14.79 -4.75 5.15
CA LEU A 152 -14.04 -5.12 3.94
C LEU A 152 -12.55 -4.93 4.23
N ARG A 153 -11.74 -5.94 3.91
CA ARG A 153 -10.31 -5.94 4.24
C ARG A 153 -9.56 -4.79 3.55
N PRO A 154 -8.75 -4.00 4.27
CA PRO A 154 -7.95 -2.92 3.71
C PRO A 154 -6.68 -3.40 3.02
N GLU A 155 -6.27 -4.64 3.30
CA GLU A 155 -5.12 -5.35 2.74
C GLU A 155 -5.32 -6.87 2.84
N THR A 156 -4.49 -7.64 2.17
CA THR A 156 -4.61 -9.10 2.13
C THR A 156 -3.80 -9.82 3.22
N ALA A 157 -2.91 -9.12 3.91
CA ALA A 157 -1.97 -9.68 4.89
C ALA A 157 -2.64 -10.35 6.10
N GLN A 158 -3.73 -9.77 6.65
CA GLN A 158 -4.34 -10.31 7.88
C GLN A 158 -4.83 -11.74 7.73
N GLY A 159 -5.29 -12.12 6.53
CA GLY A 159 -5.67 -13.50 6.25
C GLY A 159 -4.50 -14.46 6.42
N ILE A 160 -3.32 -14.08 5.94
CA ILE A 160 -2.11 -14.89 6.06
C ILE A 160 -1.69 -15.00 7.53
N PHE A 161 -1.72 -13.88 8.28
CA PHE A 161 -1.36 -13.89 9.70
C PHE A 161 -2.32 -14.70 10.57
N THR A 162 -3.63 -14.62 10.31
CA THR A 162 -4.62 -15.42 11.06
C THR A 162 -4.50 -16.91 10.77
N ASP A 163 -4.03 -17.28 9.58
CA ASP A 163 -3.79 -18.66 9.19
C ASP A 163 -2.36 -19.16 9.49
N PHE A 164 -1.49 -18.34 10.07
CA PHE A 164 -0.11 -18.71 10.39
C PHE A 164 0.03 -20.08 11.09
N PRO A 165 -0.77 -20.42 12.13
CA PRO A 165 -0.63 -21.73 12.79
C PRO A 165 -0.97 -22.93 11.88
N ARG A 166 -1.86 -22.72 10.91
CA ARG A 166 -2.22 -23.74 9.91
C ARG A 166 -1.14 -23.86 8.85
N LEU A 167 -0.62 -22.71 8.38
CA LEU A 167 0.47 -22.64 7.42
C LEU A 167 1.74 -23.27 7.99
N LEU A 168 2.11 -22.95 9.22
CA LEU A 168 3.29 -23.55 9.87
C LEU A 168 3.20 -25.07 9.90
N ARG A 169 2.03 -25.64 10.31
CA ARG A 169 1.80 -27.10 10.27
C ARG A 169 1.84 -27.66 8.85
N PHE A 170 1.29 -26.95 7.88
CA PHE A 170 1.36 -27.33 6.47
C PHE A 170 2.81 -27.45 5.99
N TYR A 171 3.67 -26.53 6.42
CA TYR A 171 5.11 -26.55 6.16
C TYR A 171 5.90 -27.46 7.14
N ARG A 172 5.19 -28.32 7.91
CA ARG A 172 5.79 -29.28 8.85
C ARG A 172 6.69 -28.62 9.90
N ASP A 173 6.24 -27.50 10.43
CA ASP A 173 6.90 -26.69 11.46
C ASP A 173 8.32 -26.23 11.07
N ARG A 174 8.54 -26.00 9.78
CA ARG A 174 9.86 -25.58 9.25
C ARG A 174 9.82 -24.12 8.81
N LEU A 175 10.86 -23.40 9.17
CA LEU A 175 11.19 -22.04 8.69
C LEU A 175 12.47 -22.10 7.85
N PRO A 176 12.63 -21.23 6.84
CA PRO A 176 11.68 -20.22 6.38
C PRO A 176 10.57 -20.84 5.52
N PHE A 177 9.40 -20.17 5.50
CA PHE A 177 8.37 -20.43 4.52
C PHE A 177 7.66 -19.14 4.10
N GLY A 178 7.03 -19.14 2.94
CA GLY A 178 6.23 -18.03 2.45
C GLY A 178 4.80 -18.44 2.13
N ALA A 179 3.88 -17.54 2.38
CA ALA A 179 2.50 -17.64 1.94
C ALA A 179 2.13 -16.39 1.17
N VAL A 180 1.36 -16.55 0.11
CA VAL A 180 0.99 -15.45 -0.78
C VAL A 180 -0.52 -15.37 -0.94
N GLN A 181 -1.01 -14.17 -1.21
CA GLN A 181 -2.42 -13.93 -1.51
C GLN A 181 -2.55 -12.82 -2.55
N VAL A 182 -3.36 -13.09 -3.57
CA VAL A 182 -3.79 -12.09 -4.55
C VAL A 182 -5.29 -11.90 -4.40
N GLY A 183 -5.75 -10.68 -4.24
CA GLY A 183 -7.19 -10.45 -4.07
C GLY A 183 -7.57 -8.99 -3.92
N LYS A 184 -8.87 -8.78 -3.81
CA LYS A 184 -9.45 -7.45 -3.61
C LYS A 184 -9.16 -6.92 -2.22
N SER A 185 -8.84 -5.63 -2.17
CA SER A 185 -8.72 -4.83 -0.95
C SER A 185 -9.49 -3.52 -1.12
N TYR A 186 -9.85 -2.89 -0.01
CA TYR A 186 -10.81 -1.80 0.01
C TYR A 186 -10.35 -0.71 0.97
N ARG A 187 -10.30 0.53 0.49
CA ARG A 187 -10.00 1.70 1.32
C ARG A 187 -10.98 2.81 1.00
N ASN A 188 -11.75 3.23 1.97
CA ASN A 188 -12.75 4.28 1.81
C ASN A 188 -12.08 5.66 1.71
N GLU A 189 -11.34 5.87 0.64
CA GLU A 189 -10.58 7.09 0.37
C GLU A 189 -11.46 8.33 0.39
N ILE A 190 -10.99 9.40 1.02
CA ILE A 190 -11.74 10.66 1.19
C ILE A 190 -11.99 11.32 -0.17
N SER A 191 -10.96 11.50 -0.99
CA SER A 191 -11.07 12.16 -2.28
C SER A 191 -10.15 11.53 -3.32
N PRO A 192 -10.52 10.39 -3.92
CA PRO A 192 -9.67 9.66 -4.85
C PRO A 192 -9.69 10.31 -6.25
N ARG A 193 -8.90 11.38 -6.43
CA ARG A 193 -8.84 12.16 -7.69
C ARG A 193 -7.65 11.83 -8.58
N GLN A 194 -6.82 10.84 -8.23
CA GLN A 194 -5.58 10.49 -8.93
C GLN A 194 -5.73 9.37 -9.98
N GLY A 195 -6.89 9.27 -10.60
CA GLY A 195 -7.16 8.21 -11.60
C GLY A 195 -7.03 6.82 -11.00
N MET A 196 -6.18 5.96 -11.57
CA MET A 196 -5.96 4.60 -11.09
C MET A 196 -4.99 4.48 -9.91
N ILE A 197 -4.26 5.54 -9.57
CA ILE A 197 -3.24 5.49 -8.51
C ILE A 197 -3.89 5.36 -7.13
N ARG A 198 -5.10 5.91 -6.96
CA ARG A 198 -5.83 5.84 -5.71
C ARG A 198 -7.28 5.44 -5.96
N LEU A 199 -7.62 4.21 -5.59
CA LEU A 199 -8.93 3.60 -5.77
C LEU A 199 -9.51 3.20 -4.41
N ARG A 200 -10.85 3.10 -4.33
CA ARG A 200 -11.57 2.57 -3.17
C ARG A 200 -11.63 1.05 -3.15
N GLU A 201 -11.59 0.43 -4.33
CA GLU A 201 -11.44 -1.00 -4.52
C GLU A 201 -10.28 -1.26 -5.49
N PHE A 202 -9.34 -2.10 -5.10
CA PHE A 202 -8.16 -2.44 -5.91
C PHE A 202 -7.76 -3.90 -5.69
N THR A 203 -6.93 -4.43 -6.56
CA THR A 203 -6.33 -5.75 -6.35
C THR A 203 -4.96 -5.55 -5.74
N GLN A 204 -4.67 -6.32 -4.71
CA GLN A 204 -3.40 -6.38 -4.02
C GLN A 204 -2.81 -7.77 -4.14
N ALA A 205 -1.50 -7.86 -4.21
CA ALA A 205 -0.75 -9.10 -4.18
C ALA A 205 0.29 -8.99 -3.06
N GLU A 206 0.18 -9.82 -2.05
CA GLU A 206 1.05 -9.83 -0.88
C GLU A 206 1.71 -11.18 -0.69
N ALA A 207 2.97 -11.15 -0.28
CA ALA A 207 3.77 -12.32 0.06
C ALA A 207 4.37 -12.11 1.45
N GLU A 208 3.97 -12.96 2.40
CA GLU A 208 4.49 -12.94 3.76
C GLU A 208 5.52 -14.06 3.92
N ILE A 209 6.75 -13.69 4.23
CA ILE A 209 7.85 -14.63 4.40
C ILE A 209 8.21 -14.73 5.88
N PHE A 210 7.93 -15.88 6.46
CA PHE A 210 8.20 -16.17 7.86
C PHE A 210 9.59 -16.76 8.03
N VAL A 211 10.41 -16.07 8.81
CA VAL A 211 11.82 -16.46 9.06
C VAL A 211 12.10 -16.54 10.56
N HIS A 212 13.10 -17.32 10.94
CA HIS A 212 13.56 -17.31 12.32
C HIS A 212 14.17 -15.95 12.70
N PRO A 213 13.90 -15.37 13.87
CA PRO A 213 14.42 -14.05 14.25
C PRO A 213 15.93 -13.90 14.10
N GLU A 214 16.68 -14.96 14.38
CA GLU A 214 18.15 -15.00 14.27
C GLU A 214 18.64 -15.44 12.87
N GLY A 215 17.74 -15.99 12.03
CA GLY A 215 18.07 -16.54 10.72
C GLY A 215 17.91 -15.53 9.59
N LYS A 216 18.71 -14.45 9.55
CA LYS A 216 18.59 -13.38 8.57
C LYS A 216 19.42 -13.58 7.29
N LYS A 217 20.04 -14.75 7.11
CA LYS A 217 20.71 -15.14 5.88
C LYS A 217 19.74 -15.85 4.94
N HIS A 218 19.60 -15.32 3.73
CA HIS A 218 18.69 -15.89 2.75
C HIS A 218 19.34 -17.05 2.01
N PRO A 219 18.73 -18.26 1.96
CA PRO A 219 19.40 -19.47 1.43
C PRO A 219 19.75 -19.40 -0.06
N ARG A 220 19.13 -18.49 -0.80
CA ARG A 220 19.38 -18.27 -2.24
C ARG A 220 19.88 -16.86 -2.53
N PHE A 221 20.50 -16.19 -1.54
CA PHE A 221 20.96 -14.80 -1.69
C PHE A 221 21.88 -14.60 -2.89
N ASP A 222 22.76 -15.57 -3.16
CA ASP A 222 23.72 -15.48 -4.27
C ASP A 222 23.06 -15.27 -5.65
N ARG A 223 21.78 -15.64 -5.79
CA ARG A 223 21.02 -15.39 -7.03
C ARG A 223 20.89 -13.90 -7.36
N TYR A 224 20.78 -13.08 -6.34
CA TYR A 224 20.59 -11.62 -6.47
C TYR A 224 21.69 -10.79 -5.81
N ALA A 225 22.71 -11.43 -5.23
CA ALA A 225 23.77 -10.73 -4.52
C ALA A 225 24.50 -9.67 -5.37
N GLY A 226 24.71 -9.97 -6.65
CA GLY A 226 25.30 -9.04 -7.62
C GLY A 226 24.30 -8.15 -8.35
N TYR A 227 22.98 -8.26 -8.06
CA TYR A 227 21.97 -7.46 -8.75
C TYR A 227 22.03 -6.01 -8.27
N GLU A 228 22.12 -5.07 -9.21
CA GLU A 228 22.26 -3.64 -8.89
C GLU A 228 20.95 -2.90 -9.10
N VAL A 229 20.53 -2.16 -8.08
CA VAL A 229 19.37 -1.26 -8.13
C VAL A 229 19.72 0.13 -7.58
N PRO A 230 19.01 1.19 -8.02
CA PRO A 230 19.12 2.50 -7.40
C PRO A 230 18.42 2.50 -6.04
N LEU A 231 19.17 2.69 -4.96
CA LEU A 231 18.71 2.75 -3.58
C LEU A 231 18.79 4.17 -3.03
N LEU A 232 17.68 4.71 -2.57
CA LEU A 232 17.59 6.00 -1.90
C LEU A 232 17.36 5.80 -0.40
N GLY A 233 18.44 5.70 0.36
CA GLY A 233 18.40 5.51 1.82
C GLY A 233 18.00 6.79 2.58
N CYS A 234 17.67 6.64 3.85
CA CYS A 234 17.25 7.75 4.72
C CYS A 234 18.27 8.91 4.75
N ALA A 235 19.55 8.61 4.96
CA ALA A 235 20.60 9.64 5.02
C ALA A 235 20.72 10.44 3.70
N ALA A 236 20.56 9.78 2.55
CA ALA A 236 20.58 10.47 1.27
C ALA A 236 19.34 11.37 1.10
N GLN A 237 18.17 10.93 1.55
CA GLN A 237 16.93 11.73 1.51
C GLN A 237 17.07 12.99 2.37
N GLU A 238 17.56 12.86 3.59
CA GLU A 238 17.77 13.99 4.53
C GLU A 238 18.82 14.98 4.00
N GLY A 239 19.88 14.48 3.36
CA GLY A 239 20.93 15.28 2.72
C GLY A 239 20.59 15.79 1.32
N LYS A 240 19.36 15.58 0.80
CA LYS A 240 18.97 15.89 -0.58
C LYS A 240 19.89 15.24 -1.63
N GLY A 241 20.43 14.07 -1.31
CA GLY A 241 21.28 13.30 -2.21
C GLY A 241 20.48 12.47 -3.22
N GLU A 242 21.19 11.92 -4.19
CA GLU A 242 20.62 11.08 -5.23
C GLU A 242 20.64 9.58 -4.84
N PRO A 243 19.81 8.74 -5.48
CA PRO A 243 19.87 7.30 -5.29
C PRO A 243 21.25 6.75 -5.67
N ALA A 244 21.85 5.95 -4.80
CA ALA A 244 23.10 5.27 -5.08
C ALA A 244 22.81 3.92 -5.76
N ARG A 245 23.43 3.66 -6.91
CA ARG A 245 23.36 2.37 -7.57
C ARG A 245 24.41 1.44 -6.98
N MET A 246 23.98 0.32 -6.40
CA MET A 246 24.88 -0.67 -5.80
C MET A 246 24.29 -2.06 -5.84
N SER A 247 25.16 -3.08 -5.69
CA SER A 247 24.74 -4.47 -5.61
C SER A 247 24.03 -4.76 -4.27
N MET A 248 23.16 -5.77 -4.27
CA MET A 248 22.47 -6.20 -3.06
C MET A 248 23.43 -6.66 -1.96
N ARG A 249 24.56 -7.31 -2.34
CA ARG A 249 25.62 -7.69 -1.41
C ARG A 249 26.23 -6.46 -0.73
N GLU A 250 26.63 -5.49 -1.53
CA GLU A 250 27.20 -4.24 -1.02
C GLU A 250 26.23 -3.46 -0.13
N ALA A 251 24.95 -3.44 -0.49
CA ALA A 251 23.91 -2.77 0.30
C ALA A 251 23.72 -3.39 1.70
N VAL A 252 23.82 -4.74 1.80
CA VAL A 252 23.77 -5.44 3.08
C VAL A 252 25.07 -5.24 3.87
N GLU A 253 26.22 -5.39 3.23
CA GLU A 253 27.53 -5.22 3.88
C GLU A 253 27.74 -3.80 4.44
N LYS A 254 27.23 -2.77 3.75
CA LYS A 254 27.23 -1.37 4.22
C LYS A 254 26.14 -1.06 5.26
N GLY A 255 25.24 -2.00 5.56
CA GLY A 255 24.13 -1.80 6.47
C GLY A 255 23.06 -0.84 5.95
N LEU A 256 23.02 -0.54 4.65
CA LEU A 256 21.98 0.27 4.04
C LEU A 256 20.65 -0.51 3.98
N VAL A 257 20.72 -1.80 3.65
CA VAL A 257 19.60 -2.74 3.71
C VAL A 257 19.81 -3.66 4.90
N ALA A 258 18.77 -3.84 5.71
CA ALA A 258 18.87 -4.47 7.03
C ALA A 258 19.41 -5.91 7.01
N ASN A 259 19.12 -6.70 5.99
CA ASN A 259 19.55 -8.09 5.89
C ASN A 259 19.36 -8.66 4.47
N GLU A 260 19.86 -9.89 4.26
CA GLU A 260 19.80 -10.57 2.97
C GLU A 260 18.35 -10.86 2.48
N TYR A 261 17.39 -11.07 3.37
CA TYR A 261 16.00 -11.27 2.96
C TYR A 261 15.43 -10.00 2.33
N VAL A 262 15.58 -8.85 2.98
CA VAL A 262 15.10 -7.58 2.43
C VAL A 262 15.77 -7.28 1.09
N ALA A 263 17.09 -7.43 1.02
CA ALA A 263 17.85 -7.22 -0.21
C ALA A 263 17.42 -8.16 -1.36
N TYR A 264 17.21 -9.43 -1.05
CA TYR A 264 16.74 -10.42 -2.01
C TYR A 264 15.40 -10.04 -2.61
N TYR A 265 14.42 -9.66 -1.78
CA TYR A 265 13.08 -9.30 -2.25
C TYR A 265 13.01 -7.92 -2.89
N ILE A 266 13.91 -6.97 -2.57
CA ILE A 266 14.08 -5.74 -3.35
C ILE A 266 14.49 -6.07 -4.79
N ALA A 267 15.50 -6.91 -4.97
CA ALA A 267 15.97 -7.31 -6.30
C ALA A 267 14.90 -8.12 -7.07
N LEU A 268 14.21 -9.04 -6.39
CA LEU A 268 13.12 -9.83 -6.97
C LEU A 268 11.96 -8.93 -7.41
N THR A 269 11.61 -7.91 -6.61
CA THR A 269 10.58 -6.93 -6.95
C THR A 269 10.98 -6.12 -8.19
N CYS A 270 12.25 -5.69 -8.28
CA CYS A 270 12.77 -5.02 -9.47
C CYS A 270 12.62 -5.92 -10.72
N ASP A 271 12.98 -7.19 -10.59
CA ASP A 271 12.90 -8.19 -11.68
C ASP A 271 11.44 -8.40 -12.13
N ILE A 272 10.48 -8.45 -11.20
CA ILE A 272 9.04 -8.48 -11.51
C ILE A 272 8.62 -7.22 -12.28
N LEU A 273 8.97 -6.03 -11.78
CA LEU A 273 8.59 -4.77 -12.39
C LEU A 273 9.12 -4.64 -13.83
N VAL A 274 10.37 -5.02 -14.05
CA VAL A 274 10.96 -5.06 -15.40
C VAL A 274 10.26 -6.09 -16.29
N SER A 275 9.93 -7.26 -15.74
CA SER A 275 9.23 -8.33 -16.48
C SER A 275 7.82 -7.93 -16.95
N ILE A 276 7.14 -7.03 -16.24
CA ILE A 276 5.83 -6.50 -16.65
C ILE A 276 5.93 -5.24 -17.52
N GLY A 277 7.16 -4.80 -17.87
CA GLY A 277 7.42 -3.74 -18.83
C GLY A 277 7.71 -2.36 -18.22
N VAL A 278 8.01 -2.28 -16.93
CA VAL A 278 8.48 -1.03 -16.33
C VAL A 278 9.93 -0.78 -16.76
N ASP A 279 10.21 0.43 -17.22
CA ASP A 279 11.56 0.83 -17.64
C ASP A 279 12.50 0.87 -16.43
N PRO A 280 13.56 0.05 -16.39
CA PRO A 280 14.47 -0.01 -15.26
C PRO A 280 15.21 1.31 -15.00
N SER A 281 15.37 2.17 -15.99
CA SER A 281 15.98 3.51 -15.81
C SER A 281 15.11 4.47 -15.00
N ARG A 282 13.82 4.14 -14.86
CA ARG A 282 12.83 4.93 -14.11
C ARG A 282 12.48 4.33 -12.76
N LEU A 283 13.09 3.22 -12.38
CA LEU A 283 12.91 2.56 -11.08
C LEU A 283 13.95 3.05 -10.08
N ARG A 284 13.51 3.21 -8.86
CA ARG A 284 14.34 3.36 -7.68
C ARG A 284 13.63 2.72 -6.49
N PHE A 285 14.39 2.30 -5.49
CA PHE A 285 13.85 1.88 -4.20
C PHE A 285 14.15 2.95 -3.16
N ARG A 286 13.13 3.43 -2.48
CA ARG A 286 13.21 4.46 -1.45
C ARG A 286 12.98 3.84 -0.07
N GLN A 287 13.93 4.05 0.84
CA GLN A 287 13.76 3.64 2.23
C GLN A 287 12.80 4.59 2.94
N HIS A 288 11.83 4.05 3.68
CA HIS A 288 10.97 4.86 4.52
C HIS A 288 11.76 5.57 5.62
N LEU A 289 11.52 6.86 5.79
CA LEU A 289 12.06 7.61 6.92
C LEU A 289 11.51 7.04 8.24
N THR A 290 12.23 7.26 9.34
CA THR A 290 11.82 6.76 10.65
C THR A 290 10.42 7.24 11.06
N THR A 291 10.01 8.42 10.61
CA THR A 291 8.69 9.00 10.83
C THR A 291 7.58 8.40 9.96
N GLU A 292 7.93 7.74 8.86
CA GLU A 292 6.98 7.11 7.92
C GLU A 292 6.77 5.63 8.21
N ARG A 293 7.75 4.97 8.81
CA ARG A 293 7.71 3.54 9.09
C ARG A 293 6.65 3.17 10.13
N ALA A 294 5.97 2.05 9.90
CA ALA A 294 5.16 1.43 10.93
C ALA A 294 6.03 1.06 12.14
N HIS A 295 5.48 1.22 13.35
CA HIS A 295 6.22 1.04 14.61
C HIS A 295 6.83 -0.37 14.79
N TYR A 296 6.29 -1.37 14.11
CA TYR A 296 6.77 -2.76 14.12
C TYR A 296 7.80 -3.07 13.02
N ALA A 297 8.03 -2.16 12.08
CA ALA A 297 8.94 -2.39 10.96
C ALA A 297 10.37 -1.96 11.31
N ALA A 298 11.33 -2.87 11.20
CA ALA A 298 12.75 -2.57 11.37
C ALA A 298 13.34 -1.88 10.13
N ASP A 299 12.88 -2.26 8.93
CA ASP A 299 13.29 -1.69 7.66
C ASP A 299 12.08 -1.72 6.69
N CYS A 300 11.96 -0.73 5.81
CA CYS A 300 10.87 -0.63 4.85
C CYS A 300 11.35 0.12 3.60
N TRP A 301 11.03 -0.42 2.43
CA TRP A 301 11.42 0.09 1.12
C TRP A 301 10.24 0.11 0.16
N ASP A 302 10.06 1.23 -0.57
CA ASP A 302 9.10 1.44 -1.65
C ASP A 302 9.77 1.39 -3.02
#